data_356ad1321c711cf005c25227152708c7
#
_entry.id   356ad1321c711cf005c25227152708c7
#
_cell.length_a   1.000
_cell.length_b   1.000
_cell.length_c   1.000
_cell.angle_alpha   90.00
_cell.angle_beta   90.00
_cell.angle_gamma   90.00
#
_symmetry.space_group_name_H-M   'P 1'
#
loop_
_entity.id
_entity.type
_entity.pdbx_description
1 polymer ?
#
loop_
_entity_poly.entity_id
_entity_poly.type
_entity_poly.pdbx_seq_one_letter_code
_entity_poly.pdbx_strand_id
1 'polypeptide(L)'
;MDTIFLSGLTTECIIGIWDWERKVKQKVVVDLEMAADIRKAAASDSIEDTLDYKTVSKRLLQFISESEFQLVETLTERIAQVVVTEFDVPRVKVRLNKQGALRGSRDVGILIERTREDYAGVAAPAHAKSAVVA
;
A
#
# COMPACT_ATOMS: atom_id res chain seq x y z
N MET A 1 -12.27 17.60 0.85
CA MET A 1 -11.03 17.09 1.40
C MET A 1 -10.01 16.94 0.28
N ASP A 2 -8.77 17.19 0.60
CA ASP A 2 -7.70 17.16 -0.38
C ASP A 2 -7.11 15.75 -0.51
N THR A 3 -6.17 15.60 -1.43
CA THR A 3 -5.50 14.32 -1.65
C THR A 3 -4.00 14.52 -1.63
N ILE A 4 -3.32 13.72 -0.82
CA ILE A 4 -1.87 13.57 -0.88
C ILE A 4 -1.59 12.30 -1.65
N PHE A 5 -0.73 12.36 -2.65
CA PHE A 5 -0.45 11.18 -3.47
C PHE A 5 1.03 10.83 -3.48
N LEU A 6 1.30 9.55 -3.63
CA LEU A 6 2.62 9.00 -3.89
C LEU A 6 2.52 8.19 -5.17
N SER A 7 3.39 8.46 -6.13
CA SER A 7 3.41 7.75 -7.40
C SER A 7 4.73 7.03 -7.59
N GLY A 8 4.66 5.80 -8.08
CA GLY A 8 5.86 5.06 -8.44
C GLY A 8 6.66 4.54 -7.26
N LEU A 9 6.03 4.28 -6.13
CA LEU A 9 6.71 3.68 -4.98
C LEU A 9 7.08 2.25 -5.34
N THR A 10 8.37 1.96 -5.47
CA THR A 10 8.86 0.73 -6.07
C THR A 10 9.71 -0.06 -5.09
N THR A 11 9.45 -1.36 -5.00
CA THR A 11 10.30 -2.29 -4.26
C THR A 11 10.13 -3.70 -4.80
N GLU A 12 10.81 -4.65 -4.19
CA GLU A 12 10.72 -6.05 -4.58
C GLU A 12 10.22 -6.90 -3.42
N CYS A 13 9.45 -7.93 -3.73
CA CYS A 13 8.95 -8.88 -2.75
C CYS A 13 8.68 -10.23 -3.39
N ILE A 14 8.44 -11.23 -2.54
CA ILE A 14 7.94 -12.52 -2.98
C ILE A 14 6.44 -12.37 -3.22
N ILE A 15 6.00 -12.59 -4.44
CA ILE A 15 4.59 -12.44 -4.82
C ILE A 15 4.26 -13.37 -5.99
N GLY A 16 3.21 -14.16 -5.85
CA GLY A 16 2.76 -15.08 -6.90
C GLY A 16 2.54 -16.49 -6.39
N ILE A 17 1.85 -17.30 -7.19
CA ILE A 17 1.44 -18.65 -6.81
C ILE A 17 2.36 -19.74 -7.37
N TRP A 18 3.13 -19.43 -8.39
CA TRP A 18 3.99 -20.43 -9.05
C TRP A 18 5.24 -20.73 -8.21
N ASP A 19 5.74 -21.95 -8.29
CA ASP A 19 6.90 -22.38 -7.49
C ASP A 19 8.09 -21.44 -7.65
N TRP A 20 8.39 -21.01 -8.87
CA TRP A 20 9.52 -20.10 -9.11
C TRP A 20 9.27 -18.73 -8.48
N GLU A 21 8.01 -18.30 -8.43
CA GLU A 21 7.64 -17.01 -7.82
C GLU A 21 7.82 -17.01 -6.32
N ARG A 22 7.73 -18.19 -5.68
CA ARG A 22 7.95 -18.31 -4.24
C ARG A 22 9.43 -18.22 -3.86
N LYS A 23 10.32 -18.22 -4.82
CA LYS A 23 11.78 -18.29 -4.59
C LYS A 23 12.54 -17.06 -5.03
N VAL A 24 11.92 -16.16 -5.79
CA VAL A 24 12.57 -14.95 -6.31
C VAL A 24 11.73 -13.73 -6.00
N LYS A 25 12.40 -12.64 -5.71
CA LYS A 25 11.72 -11.36 -5.53
C LYS A 25 11.36 -10.75 -6.88
N GLN A 26 10.20 -10.16 -6.94
CA GLN A 26 9.70 -9.48 -8.13
C GLN A 26 9.37 -8.04 -7.81
N LYS A 27 9.55 -7.18 -8.80
CA LYS A 27 9.28 -5.76 -8.65
C LYS A 27 7.78 -5.50 -8.64
N VAL A 28 7.36 -4.67 -7.69
CA VAL A 28 6.01 -4.11 -7.65
C VAL A 28 6.10 -2.60 -7.56
N VAL A 29 5.14 -1.93 -8.15
CA VAL A 29 5.04 -0.47 -8.14
C VAL A 29 3.69 -0.09 -7.56
N VAL A 30 3.70 0.79 -6.57
CA VAL A 30 2.50 1.20 -5.86
C VAL A 30 2.27 2.70 -6.01
N ASP A 31 1.05 3.05 -6.36
CA ASP A 31 0.58 4.43 -6.35
C ASP A 31 -0.50 4.57 -5.29
N LEU A 32 -0.45 5.64 -4.52
CA LEU A 32 -1.39 5.92 -3.44
C LEU A 32 -2.02 7.29 -3.62
N GLU A 33 -3.31 7.38 -3.32
CA GLU A 33 -4.00 8.65 -3.13
C GLU A 33 -4.65 8.59 -1.75
N MET A 34 -4.24 9.49 -0.86
CA MET A 34 -4.68 9.50 0.53
C MET A 34 -5.47 10.77 0.82
N ALA A 35 -6.70 10.61 1.31
CA ALA A 35 -7.52 11.75 1.68
C ALA A 35 -6.93 12.45 2.91
N ALA A 36 -6.78 13.76 2.83
CA ALA A 36 -6.24 14.57 3.91
C ALA A 36 -6.73 16.00 3.78
N ASP A 37 -7.02 16.64 4.90
CA ASP A 37 -7.29 18.08 4.92
C ASP A 37 -5.98 18.81 5.18
N ILE A 38 -5.45 19.46 4.17
CA ILE A 38 -4.14 20.09 4.27
C ILE A 38 -4.19 21.54 4.79
N ARG A 39 -5.37 22.07 5.07
CA ARG A 39 -5.51 23.51 5.39
C ARG A 39 -4.73 23.91 6.62
N LYS A 40 -4.73 23.10 7.67
CA LYS A 40 -3.98 23.40 8.89
C LYS A 40 -2.47 23.42 8.63
N ALA A 41 -1.96 22.43 7.92
CA ALA A 41 -0.54 22.38 7.56
C ALA A 41 -0.15 23.54 6.67
N ALA A 42 -1.00 23.90 5.72
CA ALA A 42 -0.75 25.02 4.82
C ALA A 42 -0.72 26.36 5.56
N ALA A 43 -1.52 26.49 6.62
CA ALA A 43 -1.55 27.72 7.42
C ALA A 43 -0.37 27.81 8.39
N SER A 44 0.04 26.70 9.00
CA SER A 44 1.11 26.69 10.01
C SER A 44 2.51 26.50 9.41
N ASP A 45 2.57 25.90 8.22
CA ASP A 45 3.83 25.49 7.58
C ASP A 45 4.64 24.54 8.49
N SER A 46 3.94 23.70 9.26
CA SER A 46 4.54 22.75 10.20
C SER A 46 4.30 21.32 9.78
N ILE A 47 5.35 20.52 9.80
CA ILE A 47 5.26 19.08 9.50
C ILE A 47 4.34 18.35 10.51
N GLU A 48 4.20 18.87 11.70
CA GLU A 48 3.36 18.28 12.74
C GLU A 48 1.88 18.32 12.38
N ASP A 49 1.48 19.21 11.50
CA ASP A 49 0.08 19.41 11.12
C ASP A 49 -0.30 18.69 9.83
N THR A 50 0.61 17.90 9.26
CA THR A 50 0.36 17.22 7.99
C THR A 50 0.54 15.71 8.12
N LEU A 51 -0.05 14.99 7.16
CA LEU A 51 0.27 13.59 6.95
C LEU A 51 1.69 13.49 6.39
N ASP A 52 2.58 12.86 7.13
CA ASP A 52 3.97 12.72 6.72
C ASP A 52 4.11 11.57 5.71
N TYR A 53 4.06 11.92 4.42
CA TYR A 53 4.17 10.94 3.35
C TYR A 53 5.51 10.21 3.34
N LYS A 54 6.56 10.79 3.89
CA LYS A 54 7.86 10.13 4.00
C LYS A 54 7.78 8.94 4.96
N THR A 55 7.11 9.11 6.10
CA THR A 55 6.89 8.03 7.07
C THR A 55 6.00 6.94 6.48
N VAL A 56 4.95 7.32 5.77
CA VAL A 56 4.08 6.36 5.07
C VAL A 56 4.88 5.54 4.07
N SER A 57 5.66 6.22 3.24
CA SER A 57 6.51 5.57 2.22
C SER A 57 7.47 4.56 2.86
N LYS A 58 8.17 4.98 3.89
CA LYS A 58 9.14 4.13 4.58
C LYS A 58 8.48 2.87 5.16
N ARG A 59 7.32 3.05 5.81
CA ARG A 59 6.56 1.93 6.38
C ARG A 59 6.10 0.95 5.29
N LEU A 60 5.58 1.47 4.18
CA LEU A 60 5.09 0.62 3.10
C LEU A 60 6.21 -0.11 2.38
N LEU A 61 7.34 0.54 2.14
CA LEU A 61 8.48 -0.13 1.53
C LEU A 61 8.95 -1.30 2.41
N GLN A 62 9.01 -1.10 3.71
CA GLN A 62 9.33 -2.17 4.65
C GLN A 62 8.30 -3.29 4.61
N PHE A 63 7.02 -2.93 4.73
CA PHE A 63 5.93 -3.91 4.72
C PHE A 63 5.96 -4.76 3.45
N ILE A 64 6.04 -4.11 2.30
CA ILE A 64 6.00 -4.80 1.01
C ILE A 64 7.24 -5.69 0.83
N SER A 65 8.43 -5.16 1.11
CA SER A 65 9.67 -5.90 0.90
C SER A 65 9.76 -7.18 1.75
N GLU A 66 9.09 -7.20 2.88
CA GLU A 66 9.06 -8.36 3.78
C GLU A 66 7.89 -9.31 3.48
N SER A 67 6.99 -8.92 2.59
CA SER A 67 5.79 -9.70 2.30
C SER A 67 6.08 -10.90 1.41
N GLU A 68 5.26 -11.95 1.57
CA GLU A 68 5.35 -13.19 0.79
C GLU A 68 3.96 -13.68 0.38
N PHE A 69 3.08 -12.75 0.03
CA PHE A 69 1.72 -13.08 -0.36
C PHE A 69 1.67 -13.79 -1.71
N GLN A 70 0.68 -14.66 -1.90
CA GLN A 70 0.48 -15.34 -3.16
C GLN A 70 -0.22 -14.45 -4.19
N LEU A 71 -1.14 -13.60 -3.74
CA LEU A 71 -2.00 -12.82 -4.61
C LEU A 71 -1.72 -11.33 -4.48
N VAL A 72 -1.71 -10.64 -5.61
CA VAL A 72 -1.64 -9.17 -5.61
C VAL A 72 -2.83 -8.55 -4.91
N GLU A 73 -3.99 -9.21 -4.96
CA GLU A 73 -5.20 -8.79 -4.24
C GLU A 73 -4.96 -8.70 -2.75
N THR A 74 -4.32 -9.73 -2.19
CA THR A 74 -4.01 -9.75 -0.75
C THR A 74 -3.04 -8.65 -0.38
N LEU A 75 -1.97 -8.51 -1.14
CA LEU A 75 -0.97 -7.47 -0.87
C LEU A 75 -1.60 -6.08 -0.95
N THR A 76 -2.40 -5.83 -1.98
CA THR A 76 -3.05 -4.52 -2.16
C THR A 76 -4.00 -4.21 -1.00
N GLU A 77 -4.81 -5.19 -0.58
CA GLU A 77 -5.72 -5.01 0.56
C GLU A 77 -4.95 -4.71 1.85
N ARG A 78 -3.84 -5.39 2.08
CA ARG A 78 -3.03 -5.16 3.27
C ARG A 78 -2.34 -3.79 3.26
N ILE A 79 -1.90 -3.33 2.10
CA ILE A 79 -1.35 -1.98 1.97
C ILE A 79 -2.39 -0.94 2.36
N ALA A 80 -3.61 -1.06 1.83
CA ALA A 80 -4.69 -0.14 2.18
C ALA A 80 -5.00 -0.16 3.67
N GLN A 81 -5.02 -1.34 4.27
CA GLN A 81 -5.28 -1.50 5.71
C GLN A 81 -4.20 -0.81 6.56
N VAL A 82 -2.93 -0.98 6.19
CA VAL A 82 -1.82 -0.30 6.90
C VAL A 82 -2.00 1.21 6.84
N VAL A 83 -2.28 1.75 5.67
CA VAL A 83 -2.42 3.20 5.50
C VAL A 83 -3.58 3.73 6.33
N VAL A 84 -4.74 3.10 6.24
CA VAL A 84 -5.94 3.59 6.95
C VAL A 84 -5.80 3.44 8.45
N THR A 85 -5.29 2.30 8.93
CA THR A 85 -5.28 2.02 10.37
C THR A 85 -4.07 2.58 11.10
N GLU A 86 -2.90 2.59 10.48
CA GLU A 86 -1.67 3.08 11.15
C GLU A 86 -1.47 4.58 11.01
N PHE A 87 -1.97 5.17 9.93
CA PHE A 87 -1.76 6.60 9.65
C PHE A 87 -3.04 7.41 9.76
N ASP A 88 -4.13 6.78 10.19
CA ASP A 88 -5.41 7.46 10.39
C ASP A 88 -5.90 8.21 9.15
N VAL A 89 -5.71 7.62 8.00
CA VAL A 89 -6.17 8.17 6.73
C VAL A 89 -7.63 7.74 6.52
N PRO A 90 -8.56 8.70 6.32
CA PRO A 90 -9.97 8.33 6.21
C PRO A 90 -10.34 7.56 4.96
N ARG A 91 -9.59 7.75 3.88
CA ARG A 91 -9.82 7.06 2.62
C ARG A 91 -8.52 6.96 1.84
N VAL A 92 -8.27 5.81 1.26
CA VAL A 92 -7.09 5.58 0.42
C VAL A 92 -7.48 4.87 -0.87
N LYS A 93 -6.88 5.30 -1.97
CA LYS A 93 -6.89 4.57 -3.23
C LYS A 93 -5.51 4.00 -3.44
N VAL A 94 -5.44 2.69 -3.70
CA VAL A 94 -4.17 1.97 -3.89
C VAL A 94 -4.19 1.32 -5.25
N ARG A 95 -3.18 1.62 -6.06
CA ARG A 95 -2.94 0.95 -7.33
C ARG A 95 -1.64 0.17 -7.22
N LEU A 96 -1.73 -1.15 -7.32
CA LEU A 96 -0.55 -2.02 -7.30
C LEU A 96 -0.33 -2.59 -8.68
N ASN A 97 0.87 -2.42 -9.20
CA ASN A 97 1.27 -2.85 -10.53
C ASN A 97 2.40 -3.88 -10.40
N LYS A 98 2.14 -5.09 -10.88
CA LYS A 98 3.14 -6.16 -10.98
C LYS A 98 3.65 -6.19 -12.41
N GLN A 99 4.51 -5.22 -12.74
CA GLN A 99 4.99 -5.04 -14.11
C GLN A 99 5.61 -6.31 -14.67
N GLY A 100 5.29 -6.61 -15.92
CA GLY A 100 5.85 -7.75 -16.62
C GLY A 100 5.29 -9.11 -16.22
N ALA A 101 4.29 -9.14 -15.33
CA ALA A 101 3.71 -10.41 -14.89
C ALA A 101 2.89 -11.12 -15.97
N LEU A 102 2.39 -10.37 -16.93
CA LEU A 102 1.56 -10.92 -18.00
C LEU A 102 2.20 -10.64 -19.34
N ARG A 103 2.45 -11.68 -20.11
CA ARG A 103 3.00 -11.55 -21.46
C ARG A 103 2.02 -10.77 -22.33
N GLY A 104 2.55 -9.78 -23.04
CA GLY A 104 1.74 -8.92 -23.89
C GLY A 104 1.16 -7.70 -23.21
N SER A 105 1.34 -7.57 -21.89
CA SER A 105 0.92 -6.40 -21.13
C SER A 105 2.11 -5.83 -20.37
N ARG A 106 2.34 -4.52 -20.51
CA ARG A 106 3.37 -3.85 -19.72
C ARG A 106 2.97 -3.78 -18.26
N ASP A 107 1.72 -3.43 -18.00
CA ASP A 107 1.20 -3.20 -16.67
C ASP A 107 0.05 -4.14 -16.39
N VAL A 108 0.07 -4.77 -15.23
CA VAL A 108 -1.03 -5.58 -14.75
C VAL A 108 -1.06 -5.49 -13.22
N GLY A 109 -2.24 -5.37 -12.69
CA GLY A 109 -2.39 -5.23 -11.25
C GLY A 109 -3.80 -4.98 -10.83
N ILE A 110 -3.97 -4.30 -9.70
CA ILE A 110 -5.28 -4.07 -9.11
C ILE A 110 -5.36 -2.66 -8.55
N LEU A 111 -6.53 -2.09 -8.63
CA LEU A 111 -6.84 -0.76 -8.09
C LEU A 111 -8.01 -0.91 -7.14
N ILE A 112 -7.82 -0.47 -5.89
CA ILE A 112 -8.89 -0.52 -4.89
C ILE A 112 -9.02 0.83 -4.21
N GLU A 113 -10.18 1.05 -3.60
CA GLU A 113 -10.44 2.20 -2.75
C GLU A 113 -11.04 1.69 -1.44
N ARG A 114 -10.51 2.16 -0.31
CA ARG A 114 -10.95 1.73 1.03
C ARG A 114 -11.10 2.92 1.95
N THR A 115 -12.00 2.77 2.92
CA THR A 115 -12.26 3.78 3.95
C THR A 115 -12.07 3.17 5.34
N ARG A 116 -12.19 4.00 6.38
CA ARG A 116 -12.13 3.54 7.76
C ARG A 116 -13.15 2.45 8.05
N GLU A 117 -14.35 2.57 7.50
CA GLU A 117 -15.43 1.62 7.74
C GLU A 117 -15.08 0.22 7.25
N ASP A 118 -14.29 0.12 6.20
CA ASP A 118 -13.88 -1.18 5.67
C ASP A 118 -13.03 -1.97 6.67
N TYR A 119 -12.38 -1.28 7.60
CA TYR A 119 -11.49 -1.90 8.58
C TYR A 119 -11.96 -1.71 10.03
N ALA A 120 -13.17 -1.25 10.23
CA ALA A 120 -13.73 -1.07 11.56
C ALA A 120 -13.73 -2.41 12.31
N GLY A 121 -13.11 -2.41 13.49
CA GLY A 121 -12.98 -3.63 14.29
C GLY A 121 -11.90 -4.60 13.84
N VAL A 122 -11.15 -4.26 12.79
CA VAL A 122 -10.07 -5.10 12.28
C VAL A 122 -8.73 -4.56 12.78
N ALA A 123 -7.90 -5.44 13.34
CA ALA A 123 -6.58 -5.05 13.80
C ALA A 123 -5.65 -4.77 12.61
N ALA A 124 -4.76 -3.78 12.78
CA ALA A 124 -3.74 -3.50 11.77
C ALA A 124 -2.82 -4.70 11.61
N PRO A 125 -2.30 -4.97 10.38
CA PRO A 125 -1.38 -6.08 10.16
C PRO A 125 -0.10 -5.86 10.97
N ALA A 126 0.26 -6.85 11.78
CA ALA A 126 1.49 -6.77 12.59
C ALA A 126 2.73 -6.97 11.72
N HIS A 127 2.62 -7.78 10.70
CA HIS A 127 3.71 -8.08 9.76
C HIS A 127 3.11 -8.49 8.41
N ALA A 128 3.98 -8.61 7.41
CA ALA A 128 3.57 -8.83 6.03
C ALA A 128 3.57 -10.29 5.58
N LYS A 129 3.56 -11.24 6.49
CA LYS A 129 3.55 -12.65 6.11
C LYS A 129 2.19 -13.04 5.58
N SER A 130 2.20 -13.81 4.53
CA SER A 130 1.07 -14.04 3.66
C SER A 130 -0.05 -14.88 4.25
N ALA A 131 0.28 -15.81 5.08
CA ALA A 131 -0.62 -16.91 5.30
C ALA A 131 -1.73 -16.59 6.26
N VAL A 132 -1.52 -15.67 7.12
CA VAL A 132 -2.43 -15.45 8.22
C VAL A 132 -3.21 -14.20 8.00
N VAL A 133 -4.42 -14.40 7.59
CA VAL A 133 -5.41 -13.35 7.58
C VAL A 133 -6.46 -13.82 8.54
N ALA A 134 -6.40 -13.29 9.69
CA ALA A 134 -7.44 -13.56 10.64
C ALA A 134 -8.72 -12.91 10.20
#